data_dd82be36db236fc70c39fddee3f3a418
#
_entry.id   dd82be36db236fc70c39fddee3f3a418
#
_cell.length_a   1.000
_cell.length_b   1.000
_cell.length_c   1.000
_cell.angle_alpha   90.00
_cell.angle_beta   90.00
_cell.angle_gamma   90.00
#
_symmetry.space_group_name_H-M   'P 1'
#
loop_
_entity.id
_entity.type
_entity.pdbx_description
1 polymer ?
#
loop_
_entity_poly.entity_id
_entity_poly.type
_entity_poly.pdbx_seq_one_letter_code
_entity_poly.pdbx_strand_id
1 'polypeptide(L)'
;MKMTDEVFFMKNSELSMEFSRYILEHPEMEDILSEDKVVIFLPEFDPELKEFNVRMAKEIEAEGGKVLYIKVKQLSPKVVSRLVGVEVEVR
;
A
#
# COMPACT_ATOMS: atom_id res chain seq x y z
N MET A 1 -20.99 0.09 -8.12
CA MET A 1 -20.97 0.54 -6.71
C MET A 1 -19.79 1.46 -6.49
N LYS A 2 -20.04 2.63 -5.94
CA LYS A 2 -19.01 3.61 -5.74
C LYS A 2 -18.21 3.30 -4.47
N MET A 3 -16.87 3.23 -4.57
CA MET A 3 -16.04 3.02 -3.40
C MET A 3 -16.07 4.25 -2.50
N THR A 4 -16.12 4.01 -1.20
CA THR A 4 -16.05 5.09 -0.20
C THR A 4 -14.60 5.43 0.09
N ASP A 5 -14.35 6.61 0.65
CA ASP A 5 -13.02 7.02 1.09
C ASP A 5 -12.44 6.05 2.13
N GLU A 6 -13.29 5.47 2.94
CA GLU A 6 -12.92 4.48 3.94
C GLU A 6 -12.31 3.22 3.30
N VAL A 7 -12.89 2.75 2.19
CA VAL A 7 -12.37 1.60 1.45
C VAL A 7 -11.00 1.92 0.86
N PHE A 8 -10.83 3.10 0.28
CA PHE A 8 -9.53 3.53 -0.24
C PHE A 8 -8.49 3.63 0.86
N PHE A 9 -8.88 4.16 2.02
CA PHE A 9 -7.99 4.22 3.18
C PHE A 9 -7.52 2.83 3.60
N MET A 10 -8.42 1.87 3.67
CA MET A 10 -8.07 0.48 4.04
C MET A 10 -7.13 -0.15 3.03
N LYS A 11 -7.37 0.05 1.74
CA LYS A 11 -6.51 -0.47 0.68
C LYS A 11 -5.11 0.15 0.73
N ASN A 12 -5.03 1.45 0.96
CA ASN A 12 -3.76 2.13 1.12
C ASN A 12 -3.00 1.66 2.36
N SER A 13 -3.71 1.37 3.44
CA SER A 13 -3.10 0.83 4.66
C SER A 13 -2.47 -0.54 4.39
N GLU A 14 -3.14 -1.39 3.61
CA GLU A 14 -2.59 -2.69 3.23
C GLU A 14 -1.31 -2.52 2.41
N LEU A 15 -1.33 -1.63 1.41
CA LEU A 15 -0.14 -1.35 0.60
C LEU A 15 0.99 -0.80 1.45
N SER A 16 0.69 0.07 2.40
CA SER A 16 1.68 0.63 3.31
C SER A 16 2.35 -0.45 4.17
N MET A 17 1.57 -1.38 4.68
CA MET A 17 2.09 -2.51 5.46
C MET A 17 2.99 -3.40 4.62
N GLU A 18 2.56 -3.73 3.40
CA GLU A 18 3.34 -4.56 2.50
C GLU A 18 4.62 -3.85 2.05
N PHE A 19 4.54 -2.54 1.84
CA PHE A 19 5.71 -1.75 1.50
C PHE A 19 6.74 -1.72 2.64
N SER A 20 6.26 -1.63 3.88
CA SER A 20 7.14 -1.68 5.05
C SER A 20 7.90 -3.02 5.12
N ARG A 21 7.24 -4.12 4.79
CA ARG A 21 7.90 -5.43 4.70
C ARG A 21 8.93 -5.47 3.58
N TYR A 22 8.58 -4.88 2.44
CA TYR A 22 9.48 -4.79 1.30
C TYR A 22 10.77 -4.05 1.67
N ILE A 23 10.65 -2.93 2.36
CA ILE A 23 11.80 -2.12 2.79
C ILE A 23 12.70 -2.92 3.73
N LEU A 24 12.14 -3.73 4.63
CA LEU A 24 12.92 -4.58 5.53
C LEU A 24 13.75 -5.61 4.75
N GLU A 25 13.23 -6.08 3.63
CA GLU A 25 13.93 -7.04 2.76
C GLU A 25 14.88 -6.34 1.76
N HIS A 26 14.70 -5.04 1.55
CA HIS A 26 15.48 -4.26 0.59
C HIS A 26 15.98 -2.97 1.25
N PRO A 27 16.94 -3.09 2.21
CA PRO A 27 17.41 -1.92 2.97
C PRO A 27 17.98 -0.79 2.12
N GLU A 28 18.46 -1.12 0.91
CA GLU A 28 18.97 -0.12 -0.03
C GLU A 28 17.89 0.90 -0.45
N MET A 29 16.63 0.55 -0.28
CA MET A 29 15.52 1.43 -0.62
C MET A 29 15.32 2.56 0.40
N GLU A 30 15.87 2.41 1.59
CA GLU A 30 15.72 3.43 2.65
C GLU A 30 16.30 4.78 2.24
N ASP A 31 17.35 4.79 1.44
CA ASP A 31 17.99 6.02 0.98
C ASP A 31 17.08 6.84 0.06
N ILE A 32 16.10 6.20 -0.55
CA ILE A 32 15.15 6.85 -1.46
C ILE A 32 14.02 7.50 -0.67
N LEU A 33 13.73 6.98 0.53
CA LEU A 33 12.66 7.47 1.38
C LEU A 33 13.15 8.68 2.17
N SER A 34 12.59 9.84 1.85
CA SER A 34 12.91 11.08 2.53
C SER A 34 11.75 11.45 3.45
N GLU A 35 12.08 11.90 4.67
CA GLU A 35 11.07 12.28 5.66
C GLU A 35 10.21 13.46 5.22
N ASP A 36 10.70 14.27 4.29
CA ASP A 36 9.96 15.43 3.79
C ASP A 36 9.01 15.12 2.65
N LYS A 37 8.91 13.84 2.26
CA LYS A 37 8.06 13.42 1.15
C LYS A 37 6.93 12.52 1.64
N VAL A 38 5.76 12.71 1.05
CA VAL A 38 4.61 11.85 1.29
C VAL A 38 4.64 10.72 0.26
N VAL A 39 4.58 9.48 0.73
CA VAL A 39 4.55 8.31 -0.15
C VAL A 39 3.16 8.13 -0.71
N ILE A 40 3.06 8.06 -2.03
CA ILE A 40 1.81 7.84 -2.75
C ILE A 40 1.96 6.58 -3.60
N PHE A 41 1.09 5.60 -3.37
CA PHE A 41 1.11 4.36 -4.13
C PHE A 41 0.35 4.50 -5.44
N LEU A 42 0.92 3.93 -6.49
CA LEU A 42 0.29 3.86 -7.81
C LEU A 42 0.08 2.38 -8.16
N PRO A 43 -1.02 1.77 -7.65
CA PRO A 43 -1.28 0.37 -7.95
C PRO A 43 -1.83 0.19 -9.36
N GLU A 44 -1.06 -0.46 -10.22
CA GLU A 44 -1.48 -0.70 -11.60
C GLU A 44 -2.63 -1.70 -11.70
N PHE A 45 -2.79 -2.54 -10.67
CA PHE A 45 -3.84 -3.55 -10.58
C PHE A 45 -5.18 -3.03 -10.06
N ASP A 46 -5.24 -1.76 -9.63
CA ASP A 46 -6.46 -1.15 -9.09
C ASP A 46 -6.60 0.28 -9.60
N PRO A 47 -7.19 0.47 -10.79
CA PRO A 47 -7.30 1.79 -11.41
C PRO A 47 -8.04 2.84 -10.59
N GLU A 48 -9.07 2.45 -9.85
CA GLU A 48 -9.84 3.39 -9.03
C GLU A 48 -9.02 3.90 -7.86
N LEU A 49 -8.27 3.03 -7.20
CA LEU A 49 -7.38 3.41 -6.11
C LEU A 49 -6.25 4.28 -6.64
N LYS A 50 -5.69 3.93 -7.79
CA LYS A 50 -4.64 4.72 -8.43
C LYS A 50 -5.13 6.14 -8.70
N GLU A 51 -6.31 6.29 -9.27
CA GLU A 51 -6.91 7.60 -9.56
C GLU A 51 -7.13 8.41 -8.29
N PHE A 52 -7.68 7.79 -7.26
CA PHE A 52 -7.86 8.42 -5.96
C PHE A 52 -6.54 8.92 -5.40
N ASN A 53 -5.50 8.09 -5.45
CA ASN A 53 -4.19 8.44 -4.93
C ASN A 53 -3.52 9.56 -5.72
N VAL A 54 -3.67 9.57 -7.03
CA VAL A 54 -3.14 10.64 -7.89
C VAL A 54 -3.80 11.99 -7.55
N ARG A 55 -5.11 11.99 -7.34
CA ARG A 55 -5.82 13.21 -6.95
C ARG A 55 -5.33 13.72 -5.60
N MET A 56 -5.14 12.83 -4.65
CA MET A 56 -4.62 13.18 -3.33
C MET A 56 -3.20 13.76 -3.45
N ALA A 57 -2.35 13.17 -4.28
CA ALA A 57 -1.00 13.66 -4.51
C ALA A 57 -1.00 15.07 -5.10
N LYS A 58 -1.88 15.33 -6.05
CA LYS A 58 -2.00 16.67 -6.66
C LYS A 58 -2.42 17.72 -5.64
N GLU A 59 -3.31 17.39 -4.72
CA GLU A 59 -3.71 18.29 -3.65
C GLU A 59 -2.54 18.61 -2.72
N ILE A 60 -1.75 17.58 -2.37
CA ILE A 60 -0.55 17.76 -1.53
C ILE A 60 0.45 18.67 -2.23
N GLU A 61 0.72 18.43 -3.51
CA GLU A 61 1.66 19.24 -4.30
C GLU A 61 1.17 20.68 -4.45
N ALA A 62 -0.13 20.88 -4.62
CA ALA A 62 -0.72 22.22 -4.72
C ALA A 62 -0.53 23.03 -3.44
N GLU A 63 -0.42 22.39 -2.30
CA GLU A 63 -0.16 23.04 -1.02
C GLU A 63 1.34 23.16 -0.70
N GLY A 64 2.18 22.82 -1.66
CA GLY A 64 3.64 22.92 -1.51
C GLY A 64 4.31 21.67 -0.95
N GLY A 65 3.55 20.60 -0.76
CA GLY A 65 4.11 19.33 -0.30
C GLY A 65 4.85 18.59 -1.39
N LYS A 66 5.73 17.70 -0.99
CA LYS A 66 6.49 16.85 -1.90
C LYS A 66 5.96 15.43 -1.83
N VAL A 67 5.86 14.77 -2.97
CA VAL A 67 5.37 13.39 -3.03
C VAL A 67 6.42 12.48 -3.66
N LEU A 68 6.42 11.23 -3.21
CA LEU A 68 7.20 10.15 -3.77
C LEU A 68 6.22 9.09 -4.26
N TYR A 69 6.22 8.83 -5.57
CA TYR A 69 5.34 7.81 -6.14
C TYR A 69 6.01 6.45 -6.10
N ILE A 70 5.26 5.47 -5.60
CA ILE A 70 5.69 4.07 -5.57
C ILE A 70 4.75 3.28 -6.49
N LYS A 71 5.26 2.85 -7.64
CA LYS A 71 4.49 2.01 -8.56
C LYS A 71 4.44 0.59 -8.05
N VAL A 72 3.25 0.02 -7.99
CA VAL A 72 3.04 -1.38 -7.61
C VAL A 72 2.36 -2.09 -8.76
N LYS A 73 3.07 -3.00 -9.42
CA LYS A 73 2.53 -3.71 -10.58
C LYS A 73 1.54 -4.78 -10.19
N GLN A 74 1.85 -5.52 -9.15
CA GLN A 74 1.03 -6.60 -8.64
C GLN A 74 1.14 -6.70 -7.14
N LEU A 75 0.09 -7.21 -6.52
CA LEU A 75 0.09 -7.58 -5.12
C LEU A 75 -0.23 -9.07 -5.07
N SER A 76 0.73 -9.87 -4.62
CA SER A 76 0.53 -11.30 -4.50
C SER A 76 -0.55 -11.61 -3.48
N PRO A 77 -1.29 -12.72 -3.65
CA PRO A 77 -2.28 -13.13 -2.66
C PRO A 77 -1.66 -13.27 -1.27
N LYS A 78 -2.46 -13.04 -0.24
CA LYS A 78 -2.02 -13.24 1.14
C LYS A 78 -1.54 -14.67 1.32
N VAL A 79 -0.44 -14.82 2.05
CA VAL A 79 0.08 -16.12 2.38
C VAL A 79 -0.95 -16.88 3.20
N VAL A 80 -1.23 -18.12 2.80
CA VAL A 80 -2.13 -18.99 3.55
C VAL A 80 -1.50 -19.38 4.88
N SER A 81 -2.33 -19.83 5.81
CA SER A 81 -1.87 -20.30 7.11
C SER A 81 -0.79 -21.38 6.96
N ARG A 82 0.23 -21.30 7.81
CA ARG A 82 1.31 -22.29 7.86
C ARG A 82 0.95 -23.47 8.76
N LEU A 83 -0.25 -23.50 9.32
CA LEU A 83 -0.71 -24.63 10.12
C LEU A 83 -0.95 -25.83 9.22
N VAL A 84 -0.49 -26.98 9.67
CA VAL A 84 -0.63 -28.26 8.98
C VAL A 84 -1.23 -29.28 9.92
N GLY A 85 -2.20 -30.06 9.42
CA GLY A 85 -2.79 -31.13 10.19
C GLY A 85 -3.59 -30.67 11.40
N VAL A 86 -4.36 -29.60 11.23
CA VAL A 86 -5.16 -29.05 12.34
C VAL A 86 -6.40 -29.90 12.57
N GLU A 87 -6.56 -30.36 13.78
CA GLU A 87 -7.76 -31.06 14.22
C GLU A 87 -8.39 -30.31 15.39
N VAL A 88 -9.70 -30.29 15.43
CA VAL A 88 -10.43 -29.63 16.51
C VAL A 88 -11.16 -30.71 17.34
N GLU A 89 -10.85 -30.79 18.60
CA GLU A 89 -11.57 -31.67 19.53
C GLU A 89 -12.46 -30.83 20.44
N VAL A 90 -13.71 -31.27 20.55
CA VAL A 90 -14.67 -30.64 21.48
C VAL A 90 -14.94 -31.62 22.63
N ARG A 91 -14.68 -31.18 23.85
CA ARG A 91 -14.88 -31.98 25.05
C ARG A 91 -16.05 -31.46 25.87
#